data_6c747731d533df6f02798498802421cc
#
_entry.id   6c747731d533df6f02798498802421cc
#
_cell.length_a   1.000
_cell.length_b   1.000
_cell.length_c   1.000
_cell.angle_alpha   90.00
_cell.angle_beta   90.00
_cell.angle_gamma   90.00
#
_symmetry.space_group_name_H-M   'P 1'
#
loop_
_entity.id
_entity.type
_entity.pdbx_description
1 polymer ?
#
loop_
_entity_poly.entity_id
_entity_poly.type
_entity_poly.pdbx_seq_one_letter_code
_entity_poly.pdbx_strand_id
1 'polypeptide(L)'
;MKILWLDLNCSYAHSSLALPALHAQVMHRTDVEWEVVRTTTCEMVGTAVDAVYTHRPNVVAASAWLFTHEHLLHIIARVKALLPQTVVILGGPEFLGDNEAYLRQHTEVDCVLRGEGEESFARWLEVWDNRAEWGSVKGLCFNVNVNEESLRGYENCHPYGNSEVITQKSEFNNLPDTNCQLSTVNCQLYHDGGLARVVDFAALRAPEESDLFTWSKPFVQLETTRGCFNSCAFCVSGMGDPIRTLPIDVIRHRLDRIRERGIRDVRVLDRTFNYHLQRAIALMKLFAEYHPHLRFHLEIHPALLTQAVRQVLSDMPHGQLHLEAGIQSLRQEVLDKSLRKGSLEQALDGLRFLCSLPNLVTHADLIAGLPLYTLEQIYEDIYTLAEIQAGEIQLESLKLLPGTAMRRDAEKQGICYSPMPPYEVLQTDDITSLELQEARRLSRLLDAYYNTSAWQRVTRRLILNEADFLHRFLRYLTDHNYIDQPMSLERRGELLYLYCREHYPSYATEVTLAWIEAGMSLKKRPAEGVKTKHIQPSEEWTVIYGEYDEAMRLCFLATPEGDGYWFGYDSTTQCPMPVFRAESKGSR
;
A
#
# COMPACT_ATOMS: atom_id res chain seq x y z
N MET A 1 -30.17 9.15 -16.20
CA MET A 1 -29.50 9.58 -14.96
C MET A 1 -28.02 9.83 -15.25
N LYS A 2 -27.42 10.91 -14.70
CA LYS A 2 -26.00 11.21 -14.84
C LYS A 2 -25.25 10.90 -13.54
N ILE A 3 -24.26 10.00 -13.60
CA ILE A 3 -23.37 9.67 -12.50
C ILE A 3 -22.00 10.28 -12.80
N LEU A 4 -21.44 10.98 -11.85
CA LEU A 4 -20.06 11.40 -11.88
C LEU A 4 -19.27 10.59 -10.87
N TRP A 5 -18.25 9.85 -11.35
CA TRP A 5 -17.27 9.21 -10.49
C TRP A 5 -16.12 10.17 -10.20
N LEU A 6 -15.91 10.44 -8.92
CA LEU A 6 -14.75 11.22 -8.46
C LEU A 6 -13.61 10.24 -8.14
N ASP A 7 -12.66 10.11 -9.07
CA ASP A 7 -11.50 9.22 -8.97
C ASP A 7 -10.32 9.97 -8.32
N LEU A 8 -10.34 10.01 -6.99
CA LEU A 8 -9.31 10.69 -6.18
C LEU A 8 -8.23 9.70 -5.75
N ASN A 9 -6.98 9.96 -6.13
CA ASN A 9 -5.82 9.13 -5.83
C ASN A 9 -4.73 9.93 -5.08
N CYS A 10 -3.82 9.23 -4.36
CA CYS A 10 -2.67 9.88 -3.70
C CYS A 10 -1.61 10.35 -4.69
N SER A 11 -1.52 9.72 -5.86
CA SER A 11 -0.56 10.07 -6.92
C SER A 11 -1.09 9.71 -8.30
N TYR A 12 -0.47 10.27 -9.33
CA TYR A 12 -0.80 9.99 -10.74
C TYR A 12 -0.49 8.54 -11.16
N ALA A 13 0.40 7.84 -10.45
CA ALA A 13 0.76 6.45 -10.78
C ALA A 13 -0.35 5.44 -10.42
N HIS A 14 -1.20 5.78 -9.46
CA HIS A 14 -2.26 4.89 -8.99
C HIS A 14 -3.55 5.07 -9.78
N SER A 15 -4.36 4.02 -9.82
CA SER A 15 -5.75 4.04 -10.27
C SER A 15 -6.58 3.19 -9.32
N SER A 16 -7.84 3.59 -9.11
CA SER A 16 -8.79 2.76 -8.38
C SER A 16 -9.33 1.65 -9.27
N LEU A 17 -9.37 0.41 -8.76
CA LEU A 17 -10.06 -0.69 -9.43
C LEU A 17 -11.59 -0.64 -9.20
N ALA A 18 -12.05 0.15 -8.22
CA ALA A 18 -13.46 0.23 -7.84
C ALA A 18 -14.35 0.74 -9.00
N LEU A 19 -13.96 1.86 -9.63
CA LEU A 19 -14.72 2.40 -10.76
C LEU A 19 -14.96 1.37 -11.86
N PRO A 20 -13.92 0.77 -12.48
CA PRO A 20 -14.15 -0.16 -13.57
C PRO A 20 -14.83 -1.46 -13.11
N ALA A 21 -14.62 -1.91 -11.86
CA ALA A 21 -15.30 -3.09 -11.32
C ALA A 21 -16.81 -2.86 -11.17
N LEU A 22 -17.23 -1.70 -10.65
CA LEU A 22 -18.64 -1.34 -10.52
C LEU A 22 -19.28 -1.08 -11.90
N HIS A 23 -18.60 -0.31 -12.74
CA HIS A 23 -19.10 0.03 -14.08
C HIS A 23 -19.29 -1.23 -14.95
N ALA A 24 -18.38 -2.18 -14.91
CA ALA A 24 -18.49 -3.42 -15.67
C ALA A 24 -19.80 -4.19 -15.39
N GLN A 25 -20.34 -4.13 -14.16
CA GLN A 25 -21.60 -4.82 -13.82
C GLN A 25 -22.82 -4.11 -14.41
N VAL A 26 -22.74 -2.82 -14.68
CA VAL A 26 -23.89 -1.97 -15.09
C VAL A 26 -23.71 -1.30 -16.46
N MET A 27 -22.63 -1.57 -17.19
CA MET A 27 -22.33 -0.96 -18.49
C MET A 27 -23.37 -1.22 -19.57
N HIS A 28 -24.25 -2.23 -19.38
CA HIS A 28 -25.37 -2.51 -20.26
C HIS A 28 -26.54 -1.53 -20.09
N ARG A 29 -26.56 -0.71 -19.06
CA ARG A 29 -27.62 0.26 -18.77
C ARG A 29 -27.43 1.53 -19.61
N THR A 30 -28.25 1.68 -20.64
CA THR A 30 -28.22 2.85 -21.56
C THR A 30 -28.91 4.09 -20.97
N ASP A 31 -29.62 3.96 -19.86
CA ASP A 31 -30.29 5.03 -19.12
C ASP A 31 -29.35 5.76 -18.14
N VAL A 32 -28.10 5.29 -18.01
CA VAL A 32 -27.06 5.85 -17.13
C VAL A 32 -25.91 6.44 -17.96
N GLU A 33 -25.72 7.75 -17.82
CA GLU A 33 -24.56 8.46 -18.38
C GLU A 33 -23.46 8.56 -17.32
N TRP A 34 -22.22 8.18 -17.67
CA TRP A 34 -21.09 8.22 -16.79
C TRP A 34 -20.12 9.32 -17.15
N GLU A 35 -19.71 10.09 -16.14
CA GLU A 35 -18.62 11.06 -16.20
C GLU A 35 -17.56 10.73 -15.17
N VAL A 36 -16.29 11.01 -15.46
CA VAL A 36 -15.19 10.72 -14.54
C VAL A 36 -14.31 11.96 -14.36
N VAL A 37 -14.24 12.44 -13.14
CA VAL A 37 -13.28 13.47 -12.74
C VAL A 37 -12.12 12.79 -12.02
N ARG A 38 -10.92 12.83 -12.62
CA ARG A 38 -9.69 12.29 -12.05
C ARG A 38 -8.88 13.39 -11.42
N THR A 39 -8.51 13.21 -10.16
CA THR A 39 -7.72 14.18 -9.40
C THR A 39 -6.82 13.48 -8.38
N THR A 40 -5.89 14.22 -7.79
CA THR A 40 -4.98 13.71 -6.76
C THR A 40 -5.02 14.60 -5.52
N THR A 41 -4.56 14.08 -4.39
CA THR A 41 -4.42 14.86 -3.15
C THR A 41 -3.41 16.01 -3.25
N CYS A 42 -2.60 16.06 -4.31
CA CYS A 42 -1.67 17.16 -4.59
C CYS A 42 -2.34 18.33 -5.34
N GLU A 43 -3.55 18.13 -5.89
CA GLU A 43 -4.29 19.15 -6.62
C GLU A 43 -5.16 19.98 -5.69
N MET A 44 -5.46 21.21 -6.12
CA MET A 44 -6.36 22.09 -5.34
C MET A 44 -7.79 21.54 -5.34
N VAL A 45 -8.41 21.47 -4.17
CA VAL A 45 -9.81 21.06 -3.99
C VAL A 45 -10.76 21.80 -4.95
N GLY A 46 -10.56 23.12 -5.15
CA GLY A 46 -11.40 23.95 -6.03
C GLY A 46 -11.47 23.43 -7.46
N THR A 47 -10.35 22.95 -8.01
CA THR A 47 -10.31 22.41 -9.38
C THR A 47 -11.25 21.21 -9.55
N ALA A 48 -11.24 20.28 -8.59
CA ALA A 48 -12.15 19.14 -8.62
C ALA A 48 -13.63 19.58 -8.43
N VAL A 49 -13.88 20.53 -7.53
CA VAL A 49 -15.22 21.09 -7.29
C VAL A 49 -15.80 21.75 -8.56
N ASP A 50 -14.98 22.56 -9.24
CA ASP A 50 -15.40 23.25 -10.49
C ASP A 50 -15.71 22.23 -11.60
N ALA A 51 -14.90 21.17 -11.71
CA ALA A 51 -15.14 20.11 -12.66
C ALA A 51 -16.47 19.38 -12.36
N VAL A 52 -16.73 18.96 -11.12
CA VAL A 52 -18.00 18.34 -10.74
C VAL A 52 -19.18 19.30 -10.98
N TYR A 53 -19.04 20.56 -10.59
CA TYR A 53 -20.08 21.58 -10.79
C TYR A 53 -20.47 21.77 -12.26
N THR A 54 -19.48 21.71 -13.16
CA THR A 54 -19.70 21.85 -14.61
C THR A 54 -20.59 20.73 -15.18
N HIS A 55 -20.40 19.49 -14.69
CA HIS A 55 -21.17 18.33 -15.16
C HIS A 55 -22.60 18.25 -14.63
N ARG A 56 -22.92 18.94 -13.51
CA ARG A 56 -24.25 18.92 -12.88
C ARG A 56 -24.81 17.50 -12.71
N PRO A 57 -24.09 16.57 -12.04
CA PRO A 57 -24.52 15.19 -11.93
C PRO A 57 -25.74 15.02 -11.02
N ASN A 58 -26.57 13.96 -11.29
CA ASN A 58 -27.58 13.51 -10.35
C ASN A 58 -26.94 12.81 -9.14
N VAL A 59 -25.85 12.08 -9.38
CA VAL A 59 -25.11 11.29 -8.39
C VAL A 59 -23.63 11.58 -8.49
N VAL A 60 -22.98 11.82 -7.34
CA VAL A 60 -21.52 11.76 -7.18
C VAL A 60 -21.18 10.48 -6.43
N ALA A 61 -20.36 9.63 -7.04
CA ALA A 61 -19.88 8.39 -6.46
C ALA A 61 -18.36 8.44 -6.31
N ALA A 62 -17.81 7.90 -5.21
CA ALA A 62 -16.38 7.82 -4.98
C ALA A 62 -15.99 6.67 -4.04
N SER A 63 -14.72 6.27 -4.12
CA SER A 63 -14.11 5.35 -3.15
C SER A 63 -13.26 6.12 -2.15
N ALA A 64 -13.53 5.94 -0.86
CA ALA A 64 -12.78 6.57 0.22
C ALA A 64 -11.68 5.63 0.74
N TRP A 65 -10.45 6.13 0.71
CA TRP A 65 -9.25 5.47 1.22
C TRP A 65 -8.65 6.29 2.34
N LEU A 66 -7.99 5.66 3.28
CA LEU A 66 -7.43 6.33 4.45
C LEU A 66 -6.54 7.57 4.12
N PHE A 67 -5.85 7.59 2.99
CA PHE A 67 -5.00 8.72 2.59
C PHE A 67 -5.70 9.77 1.73
N THR A 68 -6.91 9.50 1.24
CA THR A 68 -7.66 10.43 0.39
C THR A 68 -8.93 10.95 1.05
N HIS A 69 -9.34 10.33 2.15
CA HIS A 69 -10.64 10.55 2.79
C HIS A 69 -10.90 12.01 3.17
N GLU A 70 -9.99 12.67 3.89
CA GLU A 70 -10.16 14.07 4.27
C GLU A 70 -10.26 15.01 3.06
N HIS A 71 -9.39 14.80 2.05
CA HIS A 71 -9.42 15.58 0.83
C HIS A 71 -10.72 15.36 0.05
N LEU A 72 -11.22 14.12 0.01
CA LEU A 72 -12.51 13.76 -0.57
C LEU A 72 -13.66 14.51 0.11
N LEU A 73 -13.71 14.51 1.44
CA LEU A 73 -14.74 15.23 2.20
C LEU A 73 -14.70 16.73 1.92
N HIS A 74 -13.52 17.34 1.81
CA HIS A 74 -13.39 18.75 1.45
C HIS A 74 -13.96 19.07 0.05
N ILE A 75 -13.86 18.14 -0.91
CA ILE A 75 -14.48 18.30 -2.23
C ILE A 75 -16.00 18.15 -2.10
N ILE A 76 -16.47 17.07 -1.47
CA ILE A 76 -17.89 16.70 -1.40
C ILE A 76 -18.70 17.78 -0.64
N ALA A 77 -18.20 18.30 0.48
CA ALA A 77 -18.87 19.37 1.23
C ALA A 77 -19.14 20.60 0.36
N ARG A 78 -18.16 20.99 -0.48
CA ARG A 78 -18.33 22.13 -1.41
C ARG A 78 -19.26 21.80 -2.56
N VAL A 79 -19.16 20.58 -3.11
CA VAL A 79 -20.08 20.11 -4.16
C VAL A 79 -21.52 20.11 -3.63
N LYS A 80 -21.75 19.58 -2.43
CA LYS A 80 -23.08 19.52 -1.83
C LYS A 80 -23.66 20.92 -1.54
N ALA A 81 -22.80 21.86 -1.13
CA ALA A 81 -23.21 23.26 -0.95
C ALA A 81 -23.64 23.93 -2.26
N LEU A 82 -22.99 23.62 -3.38
CA LEU A 82 -23.31 24.16 -4.70
C LEU A 82 -24.44 23.42 -5.39
N LEU A 83 -24.57 22.11 -5.17
CA LEU A 83 -25.52 21.20 -5.79
C LEU A 83 -26.26 20.38 -4.71
N PRO A 84 -27.13 20.99 -3.90
CA PRO A 84 -27.74 20.33 -2.74
C PRO A 84 -28.62 19.12 -3.09
N GLN A 85 -29.11 19.03 -4.33
CA GLN A 85 -29.94 17.92 -4.81
C GLN A 85 -29.13 16.72 -5.33
N THR A 86 -27.82 16.88 -5.52
CA THR A 86 -26.96 15.77 -5.96
C THR A 86 -26.83 14.74 -4.84
N VAL A 87 -27.12 13.47 -5.15
CA VAL A 87 -26.94 12.37 -4.20
C VAL A 87 -25.46 11.99 -4.14
N VAL A 88 -24.91 11.87 -2.94
CA VAL A 88 -23.53 11.47 -2.69
C VAL A 88 -23.50 10.05 -2.11
N ILE A 89 -22.89 9.13 -2.84
CA ILE A 89 -22.67 7.76 -2.41
C ILE A 89 -21.16 7.45 -2.34
N LEU A 90 -20.70 6.99 -1.18
CA LEU A 90 -19.31 6.60 -1.00
C LEU A 90 -19.18 5.11 -0.75
N GLY A 91 -18.04 4.54 -1.12
CA GLY A 91 -17.66 3.17 -0.82
C GLY A 91 -16.18 3.09 -0.46
N GLY A 92 -15.67 1.89 -0.31
CA GLY A 92 -14.25 1.64 -0.06
C GLY A 92 -13.95 1.19 1.37
N PRO A 93 -12.66 0.93 1.68
CA PRO A 93 -12.25 0.31 2.94
C PRO A 93 -12.53 1.16 4.18
N GLU A 94 -12.76 2.45 4.03
CA GLU A 94 -13.13 3.36 5.11
C GLU A 94 -14.45 2.94 5.79
N PHE A 95 -15.35 2.32 5.05
CA PHE A 95 -16.71 1.99 5.52
C PHE A 95 -16.91 0.55 5.98
N LEU A 96 -15.84 -0.23 6.20
CA LEU A 96 -15.94 -1.62 6.64
C LEU A 96 -16.41 -1.78 8.11
N GLY A 97 -16.27 -0.74 8.91
CA GLY A 97 -16.74 -0.68 10.30
C GLY A 97 -18.20 -0.27 10.45
N ASP A 98 -18.54 0.22 11.65
CA ASP A 98 -19.80 0.92 11.91
C ASP A 98 -19.72 2.34 11.32
N ASN A 99 -20.78 2.74 10.61
CA ASN A 99 -20.83 4.01 9.89
C ASN A 99 -21.83 5.00 10.49
N GLU A 100 -22.47 4.71 11.63
CA GLU A 100 -23.49 5.57 12.23
C GLU A 100 -22.93 6.93 12.61
N ALA A 101 -21.86 6.94 13.38
CA ALA A 101 -21.22 8.18 13.83
C ALA A 101 -20.70 9.01 12.63
N TYR A 102 -20.14 8.33 11.62
CA TYR A 102 -19.66 8.95 10.40
C TYR A 102 -20.77 9.68 9.64
N LEU A 103 -21.88 9.00 9.35
CA LEU A 103 -23.00 9.59 8.62
C LEU A 103 -23.75 10.68 9.40
N ARG A 104 -23.73 10.61 10.73
CA ARG A 104 -24.26 11.70 11.58
C ARG A 104 -23.38 12.95 11.53
N GLN A 105 -22.06 12.79 11.43
CA GLN A 105 -21.10 13.87 11.38
C GLN A 105 -21.03 14.50 9.97
N HIS A 106 -21.13 13.68 8.91
CA HIS A 106 -20.93 14.07 7.51
C HIS A 106 -22.26 14.05 6.75
N THR A 107 -23.11 15.06 7.04
CA THR A 107 -24.45 15.19 6.43
C THR A 107 -24.42 15.50 4.93
N GLU A 108 -23.27 15.86 4.37
CA GLU A 108 -23.00 16.00 2.94
C GLU A 108 -22.94 14.67 2.20
N VAL A 109 -22.80 13.54 2.93
CA VAL A 109 -22.81 12.17 2.38
C VAL A 109 -24.20 11.57 2.62
N ASP A 110 -24.91 11.22 1.55
CA ASP A 110 -26.27 10.69 1.64
C ASP A 110 -26.29 9.22 2.06
N CYS A 111 -25.32 8.42 1.58
CA CYS A 111 -25.20 7.01 1.94
C CYS A 111 -23.79 6.47 1.68
N VAL A 112 -23.47 5.32 2.32
CA VAL A 112 -22.22 4.59 2.09
C VAL A 112 -22.49 3.12 1.82
N LEU A 113 -21.64 2.49 0.98
CA LEU A 113 -21.65 1.05 0.74
C LEU A 113 -20.59 0.38 1.60
N ARG A 114 -21.03 -0.50 2.48
CA ARG A 114 -20.22 -1.27 3.42
C ARG A 114 -19.89 -2.64 2.85
N GLY A 115 -18.63 -2.87 2.46
CA GLY A 115 -18.16 -4.15 1.91
C GLY A 115 -17.93 -4.12 0.41
N GLU A 116 -18.20 -5.24 -0.27
CA GLU A 116 -18.01 -5.39 -1.71
C GLU A 116 -19.18 -4.75 -2.47
N GLY A 117 -18.84 -3.85 -3.38
CA GLY A 117 -19.83 -2.93 -3.96
C GLY A 117 -20.48 -3.41 -5.25
N GLU A 118 -19.96 -4.42 -5.94
CA GLU A 118 -20.35 -4.73 -7.32
C GLU A 118 -21.85 -5.03 -7.47
N GLU A 119 -22.39 -5.93 -6.66
CA GLU A 119 -23.82 -6.28 -6.67
C GLU A 119 -24.66 -5.20 -5.98
N SER A 120 -24.16 -4.66 -4.87
CA SER A 120 -24.89 -3.67 -4.07
C SER A 120 -25.07 -2.34 -4.81
N PHE A 121 -24.04 -1.86 -5.50
CA PHE A 121 -24.13 -0.65 -6.30
C PHE A 121 -25.07 -0.82 -7.49
N ALA A 122 -25.01 -1.97 -8.18
CA ALA A 122 -25.93 -2.29 -9.26
C ALA A 122 -27.40 -2.26 -8.78
N ARG A 123 -27.67 -2.88 -7.61
CA ARG A 123 -29.01 -2.88 -7.01
C ARG A 123 -29.41 -1.47 -6.55
N TRP A 124 -28.49 -0.70 -5.96
CA TRP A 124 -28.79 0.68 -5.55
C TRP A 124 -29.16 1.57 -6.74
N LEU A 125 -28.53 1.40 -7.89
CA LEU A 125 -28.87 2.14 -9.11
C LEU A 125 -30.29 1.92 -9.60
N GLU A 126 -30.95 0.82 -9.24
CA GLU A 126 -32.34 0.56 -9.57
C GLU A 126 -33.31 1.38 -8.71
N VAL A 127 -32.87 1.80 -7.52
CA VAL A 127 -33.72 2.47 -6.52
C VAL A 127 -33.13 3.82 -6.05
N TRP A 128 -32.15 4.38 -6.76
CA TRP A 128 -31.36 5.53 -6.34
C TRP A 128 -32.20 6.78 -6.02
N ASP A 129 -33.31 7.00 -6.74
CA ASP A 129 -34.24 8.11 -6.60
C ASP A 129 -35.43 7.80 -5.67
N ASN A 130 -35.58 6.56 -5.24
CA ASN A 130 -36.59 6.13 -4.28
C ASN A 130 -35.99 5.75 -2.93
N ARG A 131 -35.76 6.75 -2.07
CA ARG A 131 -35.11 6.56 -0.76
C ARG A 131 -35.84 5.55 0.16
N ALA A 132 -37.13 5.34 -0.04
CA ALA A 132 -37.91 4.37 0.74
C ALA A 132 -37.49 2.91 0.45
N GLU A 133 -36.92 2.64 -0.72
CA GLU A 133 -36.43 1.31 -1.12
C GLU A 133 -34.97 1.07 -0.79
N TRP A 134 -34.21 2.08 -0.34
CA TRP A 134 -32.79 1.97 -0.01
C TRP A 134 -32.50 0.89 1.04
N GLY A 135 -33.43 0.68 1.99
CA GLY A 135 -33.30 -0.39 3.00
C GLY A 135 -33.28 -1.83 2.43
N SER A 136 -33.66 -2.01 1.15
CA SER A 136 -33.58 -3.30 0.46
C SER A 136 -32.17 -3.61 -0.10
N VAL A 137 -31.27 -2.63 -0.12
CA VAL A 137 -29.93 -2.77 -0.71
C VAL A 137 -28.95 -3.27 0.35
N LYS A 138 -28.41 -4.46 0.16
CA LYS A 138 -27.43 -5.05 1.06
C LYS A 138 -26.15 -4.19 1.10
N GLY A 139 -25.65 -3.91 2.28
CA GLY A 139 -24.45 -3.11 2.47
C GLY A 139 -24.68 -1.60 2.44
N LEU A 140 -25.87 -1.12 2.10
CA LEU A 140 -26.15 0.31 2.08
C LEU A 140 -26.43 0.81 3.48
N CYS A 141 -25.67 1.82 3.93
CA CYS A 141 -25.86 2.49 5.21
C CYS A 141 -26.21 3.95 4.98
N PHE A 142 -27.23 4.46 5.69
CA PHE A 142 -27.72 5.83 5.53
C PHE A 142 -28.53 6.31 6.74
N ASN A 143 -28.65 7.63 6.89
CA ASN A 143 -29.55 8.22 7.89
C ASN A 143 -30.99 8.27 7.37
N VAL A 144 -31.94 7.81 8.18
CA VAL A 144 -33.38 7.87 7.92
C VAL A 144 -33.97 9.06 8.63
N ASN A 145 -34.52 10.03 7.89
CA ASN A 145 -35.28 11.12 8.48
C ASN A 145 -36.69 10.62 8.79
N VAL A 146 -37.04 10.55 10.06
CA VAL A 146 -38.36 10.05 10.47
C VAL A 146 -39.23 11.25 10.85
N ASN A 147 -40.30 11.48 10.07
CA ASN A 147 -41.45 12.27 10.55
C ASN A 147 -42.29 11.35 11.43
N GLU A 148 -42.99 11.89 12.45
CA GLU A 148 -43.80 11.12 13.42
C GLU A 148 -44.79 10.13 12.79
N GLU A 149 -45.26 10.36 11.57
CA GLU A 149 -46.15 9.46 10.82
C GLU A 149 -45.46 8.22 10.28
N SER A 150 -44.15 8.28 10.05
CA SER A 150 -43.36 7.16 9.51
C SER A 150 -42.99 6.12 10.57
N LEU A 151 -42.99 6.48 11.85
CA LEU A 151 -42.66 5.57 12.96
C LEU A 151 -43.69 4.43 13.11
N ARG A 152 -44.95 4.65 12.74
CA ARG A 152 -46.01 3.65 12.83
C ARG A 152 -45.89 2.52 11.76
N GLY A 153 -45.17 2.76 10.67
CA GLY A 153 -44.95 1.78 9.60
C GLY A 153 -43.72 0.88 9.82
N TYR A 154 -42.73 1.37 10.54
CA TYR A 154 -41.43 0.67 10.73
C TYR A 154 -41.50 -0.49 11.76
N GLU A 155 -42.44 -0.47 12.70
CA GLU A 155 -42.65 -1.56 13.67
C GLU A 155 -43.06 -2.90 13.03
N ASN A 156 -43.54 -2.88 11.77
CA ASN A 156 -44.09 -4.06 11.09
C ASN A 156 -43.17 -4.68 10.00
N CYS A 157 -41.96 -4.16 9.77
CA CYS A 157 -41.13 -4.57 8.64
C CYS A 157 -39.85 -5.35 8.99
N HIS A 158 -39.62 -5.79 10.22
CA HIS A 158 -38.49 -6.62 10.58
C HIS A 158 -38.86 -8.11 10.74
N PRO A 159 -38.49 -8.99 9.76
CA PRO A 159 -38.68 -10.44 9.91
C PRO A 159 -37.62 -11.15 10.77
N TYR A 160 -36.65 -10.45 11.33
CA TYR A 160 -35.63 -11.02 12.21
C TYR A 160 -35.62 -10.31 13.56
N GLY A 161 -36.30 -10.95 14.52
CA GLY A 161 -36.24 -10.54 15.92
C GLY A 161 -34.84 -10.66 16.49
N ASN A 162 -34.32 -9.56 16.93
CA ASN A 162 -33.39 -9.25 18.02
C ASN A 162 -32.68 -7.91 17.69
N SER A 163 -33.44 -6.83 17.71
CA SER A 163 -32.89 -5.50 17.94
C SER A 163 -33.33 -5.08 19.33
N GLU A 164 -32.42 -5.02 20.27
CA GLU A 164 -32.61 -4.25 21.49
C GLU A 164 -32.78 -2.78 21.08
N VAL A 165 -34.01 -2.38 20.84
CA VAL A 165 -34.40 -0.98 20.88
C VAL A 165 -34.26 -0.59 22.34
N ILE A 166 -33.14 0.01 22.72
CA ILE A 166 -32.97 0.66 24.02
C ILE A 166 -33.93 1.84 24.04
N THR A 167 -35.17 1.58 24.38
CA THR A 167 -36.08 2.62 24.85
C THR A 167 -35.64 2.97 26.26
N GLN A 168 -34.73 3.95 26.40
CA GLN A 168 -34.55 4.67 27.66
C GLN A 168 -35.81 5.48 27.95
N LYS A 169 -36.89 4.78 28.28
CA LYS A 169 -38.14 5.39 28.80
C LYS A 169 -38.20 5.38 30.32
N SER A 170 -37.15 4.99 31.04
CA SER A 170 -37.24 4.77 32.49
C SER A 170 -36.58 5.82 33.40
N GLU A 171 -36.03 6.91 32.88
CA GLU A 171 -35.39 7.92 33.76
C GLU A 171 -36.00 9.33 33.74
N PHE A 172 -37.17 9.57 33.10
CA PHE A 172 -37.80 10.91 33.03
C PHE A 172 -39.12 11.05 33.80
N ASN A 173 -39.38 10.21 34.79
CA ASN A 173 -40.65 10.24 35.55
C ASN A 173 -40.62 11.13 36.79
N ASN A 174 -39.67 12.04 36.99
CA ASN A 174 -39.66 12.94 38.15
C ASN A 174 -39.22 14.36 37.78
N LEU A 175 -39.99 15.08 36.95
CA LEU A 175 -39.92 16.56 36.87
C LEU A 175 -41.32 17.14 36.91
N PRO A 176 -41.56 18.24 37.69
CA PRO A 176 -42.88 18.86 37.82
C PRO A 176 -43.29 19.61 36.56
N ASP A 177 -44.60 19.63 36.33
CA ASP A 177 -45.31 20.32 35.27
C ASP A 177 -44.78 21.75 35.01
N THR A 178 -44.03 21.93 33.97
CA THR A 178 -43.83 23.21 33.31
C THR A 178 -44.11 23.03 31.82
N ASN A 179 -45.06 23.83 31.31
CA ASN A 179 -45.42 23.97 29.91
C ASN A 179 -44.17 24.15 29.03
N CYS A 180 -43.59 23.08 28.58
CA CYS A 180 -42.54 23.05 27.57
C CYS A 180 -43.20 22.60 26.25
N GLN A 181 -43.35 23.52 25.30
CA GLN A 181 -43.66 23.19 23.93
C GLN A 181 -42.55 22.24 23.46
N LEU A 182 -42.91 20.98 23.24
CA LEU A 182 -42.05 19.98 22.61
C LEU A 182 -41.64 20.50 21.21
N SER A 183 -40.46 21.08 21.11
CA SER A 183 -39.80 21.23 19.83
C SER A 183 -39.63 19.83 19.27
N THR A 184 -40.12 19.59 18.06
CA THR A 184 -39.96 18.37 17.29
C THR A 184 -38.48 18.01 17.23
N VAL A 185 -38.06 17.04 18.07
CA VAL A 185 -36.74 16.45 18.00
C VAL A 185 -36.77 15.56 16.74
N ASN A 186 -36.08 15.97 15.68
CA ASN A 186 -35.83 15.15 14.53
C ASN A 186 -34.99 13.95 14.99
N CYS A 187 -35.61 12.82 15.32
CA CYS A 187 -34.92 11.56 15.53
C CYS A 187 -34.43 11.06 14.17
N GLN A 188 -33.14 11.26 13.89
CA GLN A 188 -32.50 10.58 12.78
C GLN A 188 -32.24 9.14 13.20
N LEU A 189 -32.95 8.19 12.59
CA LEU A 189 -32.62 6.77 12.68
C LEU A 189 -31.53 6.43 11.68
N TYR A 190 -30.63 5.54 12.06
CA TYR A 190 -29.59 5.01 11.20
C TYR A 190 -30.01 3.65 10.67
N HIS A 191 -29.79 3.39 9.36
CA HIS A 191 -29.96 2.09 8.73
C HIS A 191 -28.59 1.51 8.40
N ASP A 192 -28.28 0.31 8.91
CA ASP A 192 -27.10 -0.49 8.54
C ASP A 192 -27.53 -1.67 7.67
N GLY A 193 -27.20 -1.62 6.39
CA GLY A 193 -27.44 -2.73 5.44
C GLY A 193 -26.56 -3.95 5.63
N GLY A 194 -25.71 -3.96 6.69
CA GLY A 194 -24.74 -5.00 7.00
C GLY A 194 -23.51 -4.98 6.09
N LEU A 195 -22.68 -6.01 6.19
CA LEU A 195 -21.48 -6.16 5.38
C LEU A 195 -21.81 -6.89 4.08
N ALA A 196 -21.74 -6.21 2.95
CA ALA A 196 -21.97 -6.82 1.63
C ALA A 196 -20.78 -7.71 1.23
N ARG A 197 -21.08 -8.87 0.65
CA ARG A 197 -20.10 -9.80 0.06
C ARG A 197 -20.67 -10.37 -1.23
N VAL A 198 -19.87 -10.35 -2.28
CA VAL A 198 -20.17 -11.03 -3.55
C VAL A 198 -20.14 -12.54 -3.30
N VAL A 199 -21.20 -13.24 -3.64
CA VAL A 199 -21.28 -14.68 -3.41
C VAL A 199 -20.50 -15.44 -4.48
N ASP A 200 -20.70 -15.12 -5.75
CA ASP A 200 -20.00 -15.73 -6.88
C ASP A 200 -19.04 -14.72 -7.52
N PHE A 201 -17.80 -14.73 -7.05
CA PHE A 201 -16.75 -13.85 -7.56
C PHE A 201 -16.43 -14.11 -9.04
N ALA A 202 -16.61 -15.36 -9.49
CA ALA A 202 -16.33 -15.74 -10.88
C ALA A 202 -17.44 -15.30 -11.86
N ALA A 203 -18.65 -15.03 -11.37
CA ALA A 203 -19.75 -14.52 -12.19
C ALA A 203 -19.65 -13.02 -12.49
N LEU A 204 -18.80 -12.28 -11.76
CA LEU A 204 -18.60 -10.86 -12.02
C LEU A 204 -17.94 -10.63 -13.37
N ARG A 205 -18.37 -9.60 -14.08
CA ARG A 205 -17.65 -9.09 -15.25
C ARG A 205 -16.30 -8.52 -14.83
N ALA A 206 -15.28 -8.80 -15.63
CA ALA A 206 -13.92 -8.33 -15.34
C ALA A 206 -13.84 -6.79 -15.43
N PRO A 207 -13.13 -6.12 -14.51
CA PRO A 207 -12.94 -4.67 -14.56
C PRO A 207 -12.36 -4.18 -15.90
N GLU A 208 -11.50 -4.98 -16.55
CA GLU A 208 -10.89 -4.70 -17.84
C GLU A 208 -11.91 -4.68 -19.01
N GLU A 209 -13.15 -5.13 -18.80
CA GLU A 209 -14.21 -5.02 -19.79
C GLU A 209 -14.81 -3.63 -19.84
N SER A 210 -14.69 -2.87 -18.76
CA SER A 210 -15.15 -1.50 -18.67
C SER A 210 -14.33 -0.57 -19.58
N ASP A 211 -15.00 0.27 -20.35
CA ASP A 211 -14.37 1.36 -21.13
C ASP A 211 -13.82 2.50 -20.23
N LEU A 212 -14.21 2.51 -18.95
CA LEU A 212 -13.66 3.41 -17.93
C LEU A 212 -12.37 2.87 -17.27
N PHE A 213 -11.91 1.66 -17.65
CA PHE A 213 -10.67 1.11 -17.16
C PHE A 213 -9.47 1.95 -17.62
N THR A 214 -8.56 2.28 -16.69
CA THR A 214 -7.42 3.18 -16.98
C THR A 214 -6.20 2.38 -17.44
N TRP A 215 -5.97 2.34 -18.76
CA TRP A 215 -4.83 1.63 -19.38
C TRP A 215 -3.53 2.46 -19.46
N SER A 216 -3.56 3.76 -19.13
CA SER A 216 -2.42 4.67 -19.26
C SER A 216 -1.50 4.70 -18.02
N LYS A 217 -1.70 3.82 -17.07
CA LYS A 217 -0.90 3.74 -15.82
C LYS A 217 0.31 2.82 -15.99
N PRO A 218 1.38 3.02 -15.19
CA PRO A 218 2.60 2.21 -15.30
C PRO A 218 2.38 0.74 -14.92
N PHE A 219 1.33 0.44 -14.17
CA PHE A 219 0.94 -0.93 -13.79
C PHE A 219 -0.58 -1.07 -13.76
N VAL A 220 -1.04 -2.30 -13.80
CA VAL A 220 -2.43 -2.68 -13.55
C VAL A 220 -2.55 -3.55 -12.30
N GLN A 221 -3.73 -3.53 -11.70
CA GLN A 221 -4.09 -4.39 -10.57
C GLN A 221 -4.91 -5.58 -11.08
N LEU A 222 -4.63 -6.77 -10.55
CA LEU A 222 -5.32 -8.01 -10.89
C LEU A 222 -5.70 -8.74 -9.61
N GLU A 223 -6.98 -8.97 -9.39
CA GLU A 223 -7.44 -9.90 -8.37
C GLU A 223 -7.56 -11.30 -8.98
N THR A 224 -6.97 -12.31 -8.33
CA THR A 224 -7.22 -13.72 -8.63
C THR A 224 -7.97 -14.42 -7.51
N THR A 225 -7.93 -13.83 -6.30
CA THR A 225 -8.50 -14.39 -5.07
C THR A 225 -9.03 -13.26 -4.19
N ARG A 226 -10.17 -13.45 -3.54
CA ARG A 226 -10.70 -12.59 -2.47
C ARG A 226 -10.79 -13.36 -1.15
N GLY A 227 -10.55 -12.66 -0.03
CA GLY A 227 -10.46 -13.24 1.29
C GLY A 227 -9.04 -13.70 1.64
N CYS A 228 -8.82 -14.02 2.92
CA CYS A 228 -7.52 -14.47 3.42
C CYS A 228 -7.75 -15.59 4.45
N PHE A 229 -6.87 -16.60 4.48
CA PHE A 229 -6.92 -17.68 5.47
C PHE A 229 -6.49 -17.22 6.86
N ASN A 230 -5.72 -16.13 6.90
CA ASN A 230 -5.22 -15.56 8.14
C ASN A 230 -6.27 -14.65 8.79
N SER A 231 -6.21 -14.51 10.09
CA SER A 231 -7.16 -13.70 10.88
C SER A 231 -6.45 -12.61 11.66
N CYS A 232 -5.40 -12.02 11.04
CA CYS A 232 -4.64 -10.94 11.67
C CYS A 232 -5.55 -9.84 12.19
N ALA A 233 -5.43 -9.51 13.48
CA ALA A 233 -6.33 -8.58 14.15
C ALA A 233 -6.31 -7.16 13.60
N PHE A 234 -5.19 -6.76 12.96
CA PHE A 234 -5.00 -5.44 12.35
C PHE A 234 -5.47 -5.35 10.89
N CYS A 235 -5.78 -6.49 10.23
CA CYS A 235 -6.01 -6.55 8.80
C CYS A 235 -7.50 -6.60 8.45
N VAL A 236 -7.95 -5.77 7.53
CA VAL A 236 -9.33 -5.77 7.03
C VAL A 236 -9.69 -7.05 6.26
N SER A 237 -8.70 -7.75 5.70
CA SER A 237 -8.90 -9.04 5.02
C SER A 237 -8.95 -10.23 5.96
N GLY A 238 -8.63 -10.04 7.26
CA GLY A 238 -8.67 -11.04 8.33
C GLY A 238 -10.06 -11.24 8.98
N MET A 239 -11.12 -10.74 8.36
CA MET A 239 -12.48 -10.72 8.96
C MET A 239 -13.22 -12.07 8.87
N GLY A 240 -12.52 -13.16 8.51
CA GLY A 240 -13.09 -14.52 8.47
C GLY A 240 -13.92 -14.84 7.22
N ASP A 241 -13.77 -14.05 6.17
CA ASP A 241 -14.45 -14.29 4.90
C ASP A 241 -13.97 -15.57 4.22
N PRO A 242 -14.87 -16.34 3.57
CA PRO A 242 -14.46 -17.49 2.78
C PRO A 242 -13.59 -17.04 1.60
N ILE A 243 -12.55 -17.82 1.31
CA ILE A 243 -11.68 -17.56 0.16
C ILE A 243 -12.42 -17.92 -1.12
N ARG A 244 -12.52 -16.97 -2.04
CA ARG A 244 -13.16 -17.10 -3.37
C ARG A 244 -12.11 -16.86 -4.44
N THR A 245 -12.09 -17.71 -5.47
CA THR A 245 -11.03 -17.69 -6.49
C THR A 245 -11.61 -17.60 -7.88
N LEU A 246 -10.93 -16.90 -8.80
CA LEU A 246 -11.24 -16.95 -10.22
C LEU A 246 -10.73 -18.24 -10.87
N PRO A 247 -11.42 -18.81 -11.85
CA PRO A 247 -10.89 -19.87 -12.70
C PRO A 247 -9.60 -19.43 -13.43
N ILE A 248 -8.69 -20.38 -13.67
CA ILE A 248 -7.38 -20.07 -14.29
C ILE A 248 -7.53 -19.60 -15.75
N ASP A 249 -8.49 -20.13 -16.47
CA ASP A 249 -8.82 -19.70 -17.83
C ASP A 249 -9.34 -18.26 -17.90
N VAL A 250 -10.14 -17.84 -16.92
CA VAL A 250 -10.55 -16.43 -16.76
C VAL A 250 -9.33 -15.54 -16.52
N ILE A 251 -8.41 -15.95 -15.64
CA ILE A 251 -7.18 -15.19 -15.38
C ILE A 251 -6.33 -15.11 -16.64
N ARG A 252 -6.16 -16.21 -17.39
CA ARG A 252 -5.44 -16.23 -18.67
C ARG A 252 -6.01 -15.19 -19.64
N HIS A 253 -7.33 -15.18 -19.80
CA HIS A 253 -8.00 -14.22 -20.68
C HIS A 253 -7.73 -12.76 -20.26
N ARG A 254 -7.77 -12.45 -18.95
CA ARG A 254 -7.44 -11.12 -18.42
C ARG A 254 -5.99 -10.75 -18.69
N LEU A 255 -5.03 -11.67 -18.50
CA LEU A 255 -3.61 -11.45 -18.78
C LEU A 255 -3.35 -11.22 -20.27
N ASP A 256 -4.05 -11.93 -21.17
CA ASP A 256 -3.94 -11.70 -22.61
C ASP A 256 -4.36 -10.27 -22.97
N ARG A 257 -5.48 -9.78 -22.41
CA ARG A 257 -5.91 -8.38 -22.59
C ARG A 257 -4.89 -7.38 -22.08
N ILE A 258 -4.32 -7.61 -20.89
CA ILE A 258 -3.30 -6.74 -20.30
C ILE A 258 -2.06 -6.69 -21.22
N ARG A 259 -1.59 -7.84 -21.68
CA ARG A 259 -0.44 -7.95 -22.61
C ARG A 259 -0.71 -7.20 -23.93
N GLU A 260 -1.89 -7.35 -24.51
CA GLU A 260 -2.30 -6.66 -25.76
C GLU A 260 -2.30 -5.13 -25.62
N ARG A 261 -2.52 -4.61 -24.42
CA ARG A 261 -2.44 -3.17 -24.11
C ARG A 261 -1.02 -2.67 -23.87
N GLY A 262 -0.01 -3.54 -23.91
CA GLY A 262 1.40 -3.19 -23.76
C GLY A 262 1.82 -2.82 -22.34
N ILE A 263 0.98 -3.10 -21.32
CA ILE A 263 1.34 -2.88 -19.92
C ILE A 263 2.21 -4.03 -19.47
N ARG A 264 3.32 -3.71 -18.79
CA ARG A 264 4.30 -4.68 -18.37
C ARG A 264 4.13 -5.15 -16.93
N ASP A 265 3.72 -4.26 -16.03
CA ASP A 265 3.71 -4.54 -14.60
C ASP A 265 2.28 -4.84 -14.10
N VAL A 266 2.11 -6.00 -13.47
CA VAL A 266 0.85 -6.49 -12.90
C VAL A 266 1.02 -6.67 -11.41
N ARG A 267 0.23 -5.93 -10.61
CA ARG A 267 0.14 -6.12 -9.16
C ARG A 267 -1.03 -7.04 -8.85
N VAL A 268 -0.73 -8.23 -8.38
CA VAL A 268 -1.74 -9.21 -7.94
C VAL A 268 -2.17 -8.85 -6.53
N LEU A 269 -3.47 -8.63 -6.32
CA LEU A 269 -4.03 -8.13 -5.05
C LEU A 269 -4.38 -9.24 -4.05
N ASP A 270 -4.03 -10.48 -4.35
CA ASP A 270 -4.27 -11.63 -3.48
C ASP A 270 -3.48 -11.50 -2.17
N ARG A 271 -4.16 -11.41 -1.03
CA ARG A 271 -3.55 -11.17 0.30
C ARG A 271 -2.64 -12.27 0.81
N THR A 272 -2.70 -13.45 0.23
CA THR A 272 -1.76 -14.55 0.42
C THR A 272 -1.82 -15.43 -0.81
N PHE A 273 -1.05 -15.08 -1.81
CA PHE A 273 -1.05 -15.74 -3.12
C PHE A 273 -0.79 -17.25 -3.01
N ASN A 274 0.10 -17.67 -2.11
CA ASN A 274 0.53 -19.06 -1.97
C ASN A 274 -0.27 -19.89 -0.96
N TYR A 275 -1.45 -19.45 -0.52
CA TYR A 275 -2.26 -20.22 0.42
C TYR A 275 -2.74 -21.56 -0.17
N HIS A 276 -3.33 -21.55 -1.36
CA HIS A 276 -3.70 -22.76 -2.10
C HIS A 276 -2.54 -23.23 -2.96
N LEU A 277 -1.69 -24.10 -2.43
CA LEU A 277 -0.40 -24.50 -3.03
C LEU A 277 -0.52 -24.95 -4.49
N GLN A 278 -1.48 -25.84 -4.81
CA GLN A 278 -1.64 -26.34 -6.19
C GLN A 278 -2.07 -25.21 -7.15
N ARG A 279 -2.91 -24.31 -6.68
CA ARG A 279 -3.33 -23.15 -7.46
C ARG A 279 -2.16 -22.18 -7.66
N ALA A 280 -1.39 -21.89 -6.60
CA ALA A 280 -0.22 -21.01 -6.69
C ALA A 280 0.80 -21.55 -7.71
N ILE A 281 1.08 -22.85 -7.69
CA ILE A 281 1.94 -23.52 -8.67
C ILE A 281 1.38 -23.36 -10.10
N ALA A 282 0.08 -23.57 -10.28
CA ALA A 282 -0.55 -23.45 -11.60
C ALA A 282 -0.50 -22.00 -12.12
N LEU A 283 -0.73 -21.00 -11.24
CA LEU A 283 -0.65 -19.58 -11.59
C LEU A 283 0.79 -19.15 -11.88
N MET A 284 1.79 -19.56 -11.09
CA MET A 284 3.19 -19.24 -11.38
C MET A 284 3.63 -19.82 -12.72
N LYS A 285 3.23 -21.06 -13.06
CA LYS A 285 3.47 -21.64 -14.38
C LYS A 285 2.78 -20.84 -15.49
N LEU A 286 1.54 -20.42 -15.27
CA LEU A 286 0.84 -19.54 -16.20
C LEU A 286 1.59 -18.21 -16.37
N PHE A 287 2.05 -17.58 -15.28
CA PHE A 287 2.79 -16.32 -15.35
C PHE A 287 4.09 -16.45 -16.12
N ALA A 288 4.80 -17.58 -15.99
CA ALA A 288 6.03 -17.86 -16.73
C ALA A 288 5.81 -17.85 -18.26
N GLU A 289 4.62 -18.24 -18.74
CA GLU A 289 4.26 -18.20 -20.16
C GLU A 289 4.24 -16.77 -20.74
N TYR A 290 4.09 -15.76 -19.88
CA TYR A 290 4.04 -14.34 -20.27
C TYR A 290 5.40 -13.63 -20.24
N HIS A 291 6.50 -14.33 -19.93
CA HIS A 291 7.85 -13.76 -20.02
C HIS A 291 8.24 -13.52 -21.49
N PRO A 292 8.91 -12.41 -21.85
CA PRO A 292 9.34 -11.27 -21.02
C PRO A 292 8.32 -10.11 -20.96
N HIS A 293 7.08 -10.34 -21.38
CA HIS A 293 6.08 -9.28 -21.58
C HIS A 293 5.48 -8.75 -20.29
N LEU A 294 5.21 -9.64 -19.31
CA LEU A 294 4.61 -9.27 -18.03
C LEU A 294 5.55 -9.58 -16.87
N ARG A 295 5.52 -8.70 -15.87
CA ARG A 295 6.13 -8.88 -14.55
C ARG A 295 5.05 -8.82 -13.50
N PHE A 296 5.20 -9.61 -12.43
CA PHE A 296 4.17 -9.77 -11.41
C PHE A 296 4.71 -9.42 -10.03
N HIS A 297 3.94 -8.63 -9.30
CA HIS A 297 4.14 -8.37 -7.87
C HIS A 297 3.12 -9.20 -7.09
N LEU A 298 3.59 -10.03 -6.14
CA LEU A 298 2.78 -11.00 -5.39
C LEU A 298 3.01 -10.85 -3.89
N GLU A 299 1.93 -10.82 -3.10
CA GLU A 299 1.99 -10.93 -1.64
C GLU A 299 1.99 -12.42 -1.25
N ILE A 300 3.01 -12.89 -0.52
CA ILE A 300 3.15 -14.28 -0.11
C ILE A 300 3.34 -14.45 1.39
N HIS A 301 3.00 -15.63 1.89
CA HIS A 301 3.31 -16.03 3.27
C HIS A 301 4.51 -16.99 3.24
N PRO A 302 5.69 -16.59 3.72
CA PRO A 302 6.92 -17.38 3.56
C PRO A 302 6.89 -18.72 4.31
N ALA A 303 6.11 -18.86 5.40
CA ALA A 303 5.94 -20.14 6.10
C ALA A 303 5.20 -21.22 5.26
N LEU A 304 4.57 -20.86 4.15
CA LEU A 304 3.80 -21.79 3.31
C LEU A 304 4.61 -22.32 2.10
N LEU A 305 5.92 -22.18 2.08
CA LEU A 305 6.77 -22.60 0.97
C LEU A 305 7.13 -24.09 1.06
N THR A 306 6.29 -24.93 0.46
CA THR A 306 6.60 -26.37 0.29
C THR A 306 7.71 -26.58 -0.74
N GLN A 307 8.33 -27.77 -0.75
CA GLN A 307 9.37 -28.11 -1.73
C GLN A 307 8.90 -27.93 -3.19
N ALA A 308 7.65 -28.26 -3.49
CA ALA A 308 7.09 -28.08 -4.83
C ALA A 308 6.97 -26.60 -5.23
N VAL A 309 6.57 -25.72 -4.30
CA VAL A 309 6.51 -24.27 -4.53
C VAL A 309 7.92 -23.70 -4.70
N ARG A 310 8.88 -24.12 -3.86
CA ARG A 310 10.30 -23.71 -3.95
C ARG A 310 10.90 -24.08 -5.31
N GLN A 311 10.62 -25.29 -5.82
CA GLN A 311 11.09 -25.68 -7.13
C GLN A 311 10.56 -24.75 -8.24
N VAL A 312 9.26 -24.47 -8.25
CA VAL A 312 8.67 -23.57 -9.26
C VAL A 312 9.26 -22.17 -9.18
N LEU A 313 9.45 -21.63 -7.95
CA LEU A 313 10.09 -20.32 -7.77
C LEU A 313 11.53 -20.27 -8.27
N SER A 314 12.30 -21.36 -8.08
CA SER A 314 13.67 -21.48 -8.62
C SER A 314 13.70 -21.50 -10.15
N ASP A 315 12.66 -22.05 -10.77
CA ASP A 315 12.56 -22.19 -12.23
C ASP A 315 11.95 -20.95 -12.91
N MET A 316 11.48 -19.96 -12.14
CA MET A 316 10.88 -18.73 -12.70
C MET A 316 11.90 -17.91 -13.50
N PRO A 317 11.48 -17.29 -14.61
CA PRO A 317 12.33 -16.40 -15.38
C PRO A 317 12.86 -15.22 -14.55
N HIS A 318 14.11 -14.82 -14.83
CA HIS A 318 14.76 -13.72 -14.10
C HIS A 318 13.99 -12.40 -14.20
N GLY A 319 13.76 -11.76 -13.04
CA GLY A 319 13.11 -10.45 -12.93
C GLY A 319 11.62 -10.45 -13.28
N GLN A 320 10.98 -11.63 -13.39
CA GLN A 320 9.55 -11.71 -13.68
C GLN A 320 8.69 -11.59 -12.42
N LEU A 321 9.16 -12.06 -11.27
CA LEU A 321 8.45 -11.95 -10.01
C LEU A 321 9.15 -10.99 -9.05
N HIS A 322 8.35 -10.15 -8.40
CA HIS A 322 8.66 -9.39 -7.22
C HIS A 322 7.77 -9.91 -6.09
N LEU A 323 8.37 -10.40 -5.00
CA LEU A 323 7.66 -11.07 -3.93
C LEU A 323 7.68 -10.21 -2.66
N GLU A 324 6.51 -9.87 -2.18
CA GLU A 324 6.31 -9.21 -0.89
C GLU A 324 6.05 -10.28 0.17
N ALA A 325 7.00 -10.43 1.09
CA ALA A 325 6.92 -11.39 2.18
C ALA A 325 6.52 -10.67 3.47
N GLY A 326 5.23 -10.66 3.76
CA GLY A 326 4.72 -10.08 5.00
C GLY A 326 5.15 -10.92 6.20
N ILE A 327 6.21 -10.52 6.90
CA ILE A 327 6.67 -11.14 8.16
C ILE A 327 5.99 -10.48 9.36
N GLN A 328 5.91 -9.17 9.37
CA GLN A 328 5.33 -8.27 10.35
C GLN A 328 6.19 -8.08 11.62
N SER A 329 6.80 -9.13 12.16
CA SER A 329 7.79 -9.15 13.25
C SER A 329 8.54 -10.48 13.25
N LEU A 330 9.75 -10.50 13.77
CA LEU A 330 10.51 -11.73 14.02
C LEU A 330 10.35 -12.21 15.48
N ARG A 331 9.20 -11.93 16.12
CA ARG A 331 8.85 -12.33 17.47
C ARG A 331 7.55 -13.14 17.44
N GLN A 332 7.60 -14.44 17.79
CA GLN A 332 6.42 -15.29 17.73
C GLN A 332 5.30 -14.76 18.64
N GLU A 333 5.63 -14.24 19.80
CA GLU A 333 4.67 -13.65 20.76
C GLU A 333 3.90 -12.44 20.19
N VAL A 334 4.58 -11.58 19.39
CA VAL A 334 3.98 -10.43 18.70
C VAL A 334 3.01 -10.93 17.63
N LEU A 335 3.42 -11.96 16.86
CA LEU A 335 2.59 -12.56 15.82
C LEU A 335 1.34 -13.23 16.41
N ASP A 336 1.50 -14.00 17.50
CA ASP A 336 0.40 -14.66 18.20
C ASP A 336 -0.57 -13.65 18.80
N LYS A 337 -0.06 -12.60 19.44
CA LYS A 337 -0.88 -11.50 19.98
C LYS A 337 -1.67 -10.78 18.91
N SER A 338 -1.11 -10.67 17.71
CA SER A 338 -1.75 -10.10 16.52
C SER A 338 -2.64 -11.09 15.77
N LEU A 339 -2.88 -12.28 16.30
CA LEU A 339 -3.66 -13.38 15.70
C LEU A 339 -3.13 -13.80 14.31
N ARG A 340 -1.86 -13.58 14.02
CA ARG A 340 -1.22 -14.01 12.77
C ARG A 340 -0.82 -15.48 12.87
N LYS A 341 -1.39 -16.31 12.01
CA LYS A 341 -1.12 -17.75 11.98
C LYS A 341 0.21 -18.05 11.27
N GLY A 342 0.93 -19.06 11.75
CA GLY A 342 2.16 -19.57 11.16
C GLY A 342 3.30 -19.66 12.17
N SER A 343 4.28 -20.49 11.87
CA SER A 343 5.51 -20.62 12.65
C SER A 343 6.54 -19.62 12.15
N LEU A 344 7.12 -18.85 13.06
CA LEU A 344 8.22 -17.94 12.75
C LEU A 344 9.43 -18.69 12.18
N GLU A 345 9.76 -19.87 12.71
CA GLU A 345 10.87 -20.69 12.19
C GLU A 345 10.68 -21.04 10.72
N GLN A 346 9.46 -21.48 10.34
CA GLN A 346 9.12 -21.79 8.95
C GLN A 346 9.12 -20.53 8.07
N ALA A 347 8.68 -19.40 8.62
CA ALA A 347 8.68 -18.14 7.88
C ALA A 347 10.11 -17.66 7.61
N LEU A 348 11.02 -17.76 8.59
CA LEU A 348 12.43 -17.42 8.41
C LEU A 348 13.15 -18.37 7.44
N ASP A 349 12.87 -19.68 7.51
CA ASP A 349 13.41 -20.66 6.55
C ASP A 349 12.93 -20.34 5.12
N GLY A 350 11.65 -20.05 4.97
CA GLY A 350 11.08 -19.62 3.70
C GLY A 350 11.69 -18.34 3.18
N LEU A 351 11.88 -17.33 4.04
CA LEU A 351 12.47 -16.04 3.66
C LEU A 351 13.93 -16.20 3.24
N ARG A 352 14.75 -16.98 3.98
CA ARG A 352 16.13 -17.30 3.59
C ARG A 352 16.20 -17.95 2.22
N PHE A 353 15.29 -18.89 1.96
CA PHE A 353 15.18 -19.50 0.64
C PHE A 353 14.89 -18.46 -0.45
N LEU A 354 13.87 -17.60 -0.26
CA LEU A 354 13.52 -16.57 -1.24
C LEU A 354 14.68 -15.62 -1.52
N CYS A 355 15.35 -15.14 -0.48
CA CYS A 355 16.48 -14.22 -0.61
C CYS A 355 17.71 -14.87 -1.23
N SER A 356 17.81 -16.22 -1.24
CA SER A 356 18.88 -16.94 -1.91
C SER A 356 18.69 -17.07 -3.43
N LEU A 357 17.50 -16.76 -3.94
CA LEU A 357 17.18 -16.89 -5.36
C LEU A 357 17.62 -15.64 -6.14
N PRO A 358 18.55 -15.77 -7.11
CA PRO A 358 19.05 -14.62 -7.88
C PRO A 358 18.05 -14.11 -8.93
N ASN A 359 17.04 -14.91 -9.27
CA ASN A 359 16.04 -14.62 -10.29
C ASN A 359 14.83 -13.83 -9.78
N LEU A 360 14.71 -13.63 -8.47
CA LEU A 360 13.59 -12.95 -7.83
C LEU A 360 14.07 -11.72 -7.04
N VAL A 361 13.18 -10.75 -6.89
CA VAL A 361 13.32 -9.68 -5.90
C VAL A 361 12.36 -9.98 -4.76
N THR A 362 12.88 -10.01 -3.53
CA THR A 362 12.08 -10.27 -2.33
C THR A 362 12.16 -9.11 -1.37
N HIS A 363 11.01 -8.67 -0.87
CA HIS A 363 10.90 -7.64 0.11
C HIS A 363 10.22 -8.15 1.39
N ALA A 364 10.72 -7.75 2.54
CA ALA A 364 10.25 -8.20 3.85
C ALA A 364 9.62 -7.04 4.60
N ASP A 365 8.39 -7.24 5.13
CA ASP A 365 7.64 -6.21 5.81
C ASP A 365 7.62 -6.42 7.31
N LEU A 366 7.89 -5.36 8.06
CA LEU A 366 7.71 -5.24 9.50
C LEU A 366 6.66 -4.17 9.81
N ILE A 367 5.98 -4.28 10.96
CA ILE A 367 4.99 -3.30 11.41
C ILE A 367 5.36 -2.80 12.81
N ALA A 368 5.77 -1.54 12.92
CA ALA A 368 5.99 -0.86 14.19
C ALA A 368 4.66 -0.50 14.87
N GLY A 369 4.57 -0.70 16.18
CA GLY A 369 3.37 -0.42 16.98
C GLY A 369 2.43 -1.61 17.18
N LEU A 370 2.83 -2.82 16.77
CA LEU A 370 2.14 -4.04 17.19
C LEU A 370 2.29 -4.24 18.71
N PRO A 371 1.28 -4.77 19.42
CA PRO A 371 1.40 -5.12 20.84
C PRO A 371 2.56 -6.08 21.12
N LEU A 372 3.28 -5.89 22.23
CA LEU A 372 4.49 -6.61 22.66
C LEU A 372 5.74 -6.35 21.77
N TYR A 373 5.71 -5.37 20.89
CA TYR A 373 6.82 -5.09 19.96
C TYR A 373 7.52 -3.79 20.32
N THR A 374 8.70 -3.89 20.90
CA THR A 374 9.51 -2.75 21.34
C THR A 374 10.39 -2.20 20.22
N LEU A 375 10.87 -0.96 20.36
CA LEU A 375 11.80 -0.35 19.41
C LEU A 375 13.10 -1.15 19.26
N GLU A 376 13.66 -1.66 20.36
CA GLU A 376 14.90 -2.45 20.33
C GLU A 376 14.70 -3.74 19.52
N GLN A 377 13.58 -4.44 19.71
CA GLN A 377 13.25 -5.62 18.93
C GLN A 377 13.08 -5.30 17.43
N ILE A 378 12.56 -4.12 17.08
CA ILE A 378 12.46 -3.67 15.68
C ILE A 378 13.86 -3.54 15.06
N TYR A 379 14.81 -2.94 15.77
CA TYR A 379 16.20 -2.86 15.30
C TYR A 379 16.83 -4.26 15.12
N GLU A 380 16.68 -5.15 16.11
CA GLU A 380 17.20 -6.52 16.03
C GLU A 380 16.61 -7.28 14.84
N ASP A 381 15.31 -7.10 14.58
CA ASP A 381 14.62 -7.73 13.45
C ASP A 381 15.17 -7.19 12.11
N ILE A 382 15.45 -5.89 12.00
CA ILE A 382 16.04 -5.28 10.81
C ILE A 382 17.48 -5.80 10.59
N TYR A 383 18.30 -5.91 11.64
CA TYR A 383 19.64 -6.52 11.52
C TYR A 383 19.55 -7.95 11.02
N THR A 384 18.63 -8.76 11.57
CA THR A 384 18.39 -10.14 11.12
C THR A 384 17.94 -10.21 9.65
N LEU A 385 17.06 -9.31 9.20
CA LEU A 385 16.64 -9.24 7.80
C LEU A 385 17.79 -8.83 6.87
N ALA A 386 18.67 -7.94 7.33
CA ALA A 386 19.87 -7.58 6.57
C ALA A 386 20.87 -8.74 6.46
N GLU A 387 21.04 -9.58 7.51
CA GLU A 387 21.84 -10.82 7.47
C GLU A 387 21.26 -11.83 6.48
N ILE A 388 19.94 -11.97 6.41
CA ILE A 388 19.25 -12.81 5.43
C ILE A 388 19.38 -12.25 4.00
N GLN A 389 19.88 -11.04 3.85
CA GLN A 389 20.02 -10.31 2.58
C GLN A 389 18.67 -10.04 1.89
N ALA A 390 17.63 -9.70 2.67
CA ALA A 390 16.36 -9.27 2.10
C ALA A 390 16.58 -8.18 1.05
N GLY A 391 15.94 -8.32 -0.11
CA GLY A 391 16.09 -7.39 -1.23
C GLY A 391 15.71 -5.97 -0.83
N GLU A 392 14.58 -5.84 -0.15
CA GLU A 392 14.09 -4.62 0.47
C GLU A 392 13.59 -4.94 1.89
N ILE A 393 13.65 -3.97 2.80
CA ILE A 393 13.06 -4.05 4.15
C ILE A 393 12.11 -2.86 4.29
N GLN A 394 10.82 -3.16 4.44
CA GLN A 394 9.82 -2.15 4.73
C GLN A 394 9.44 -2.18 6.21
N LEU A 395 9.47 -1.02 6.85
CA LEU A 395 9.01 -0.83 8.23
C LEU A 395 7.81 0.12 8.22
N GLU A 396 6.61 -0.46 8.27
CA GLU A 396 5.37 0.30 8.27
C GLU A 396 4.90 0.65 9.68
N SER A 397 4.25 1.81 9.83
CA SER A 397 3.54 2.15 11.06
C SER A 397 2.17 1.47 11.08
N LEU A 398 1.82 0.84 12.21
CA LEU A 398 0.51 0.24 12.41
C LEU A 398 -0.60 1.29 12.30
N LYS A 399 -1.64 0.96 11.54
CA LYS A 399 -2.84 1.76 11.35
C LYS A 399 -4.07 0.97 11.79
N LEU A 400 -4.89 1.53 12.66
CA LEU A 400 -6.11 0.85 13.14
C LEU A 400 -7.29 1.11 12.21
N LEU A 401 -7.37 0.29 11.17
CA LEU A 401 -8.36 0.44 10.10
C LEU A 401 -9.79 0.15 10.57
N PRO A 402 -10.80 0.86 10.04
CA PRO A 402 -12.21 0.60 10.35
C PRO A 402 -12.60 -0.87 10.13
N GLY A 403 -13.38 -1.43 11.06
CA GLY A 403 -13.86 -2.81 10.99
C GLY A 403 -12.90 -3.87 11.54
N THR A 404 -11.62 -3.55 11.79
CA THR A 404 -10.64 -4.52 12.33
C THR A 404 -10.88 -4.86 13.79
N ALA A 405 -10.49 -6.08 14.18
CA ALA A 405 -10.59 -6.53 15.57
C ALA A 405 -9.70 -5.69 16.51
N MET A 406 -8.48 -5.36 16.06
CA MET A 406 -7.53 -4.58 16.85
C MET A 406 -8.07 -3.16 17.13
N ARG A 407 -8.77 -2.51 16.16
CA ARG A 407 -9.42 -1.21 16.40
C ARG A 407 -10.54 -1.30 17.45
N ARG A 408 -11.36 -2.36 17.40
CA ARG A 408 -12.44 -2.55 18.40
C ARG A 408 -11.90 -2.75 19.82
N ASP A 409 -10.75 -3.42 19.94
CA ASP A 409 -10.16 -3.78 21.21
C ASP A 409 -8.98 -2.87 21.60
N ALA A 410 -8.76 -1.74 20.90
CA ALA A 410 -7.61 -0.86 21.07
C ALA A 410 -7.42 -0.39 22.52
N GLU A 411 -8.47 0.11 23.15
CA GLU A 411 -8.45 0.57 24.55
C GLU A 411 -8.03 -0.56 25.51
N LYS A 412 -8.59 -1.77 25.33
CA LYS A 412 -8.27 -2.95 26.17
C LYS A 412 -6.83 -3.44 25.98
N GLN A 413 -6.21 -3.10 24.86
CA GLN A 413 -4.85 -3.47 24.50
C GLN A 413 -3.85 -2.33 24.74
N GLY A 414 -4.25 -1.27 25.44
CA GLY A 414 -3.38 -0.12 25.72
C GLY A 414 -2.92 0.64 24.46
N ILE A 415 -3.66 0.53 23.35
CA ILE A 415 -3.29 1.16 22.09
C ILE A 415 -3.94 2.54 21.97
N CYS A 416 -3.10 3.58 21.93
CA CYS A 416 -3.51 4.93 21.58
C CYS A 416 -3.26 5.18 20.08
N TYR A 417 -4.24 5.66 19.35
CA TYR A 417 -4.14 5.92 17.91
C TYR A 417 -4.82 7.23 17.51
N SER A 418 -4.48 7.76 16.34
CA SER A 418 -5.12 8.96 15.79
C SER A 418 -6.60 8.70 15.49
N PRO A 419 -7.53 9.55 15.96
CA PRO A 419 -8.93 9.44 15.59
C PRO A 419 -9.19 9.83 14.13
N MET A 420 -8.23 10.51 13.51
CA MET A 420 -8.29 10.96 12.11
C MET A 420 -7.52 10.00 11.21
N PRO A 421 -7.93 9.82 9.94
CA PRO A 421 -7.12 9.08 8.98
C PRO A 421 -5.67 9.64 8.91
N PRO A 422 -4.66 8.81 8.76
CA PRO A 422 -4.70 7.38 8.46
C PRO A 422 -4.83 6.45 9.69
N TYR A 423 -5.33 6.91 10.83
CA TYR A 423 -5.55 6.10 12.05
C TYR A 423 -4.28 5.46 12.61
N GLU A 424 -3.17 6.17 12.51
CA GLU A 424 -1.86 5.70 12.92
C GLU A 424 -1.82 5.47 14.43
N VAL A 425 -1.18 4.37 14.85
CA VAL A 425 -0.89 4.12 16.26
C VAL A 425 0.14 5.14 16.74
N LEU A 426 -0.16 5.80 17.83
CA LEU A 426 0.65 6.85 18.44
C LEU A 426 1.47 6.34 19.62
N GLN A 427 0.97 5.31 20.32
CA GLN A 427 1.60 4.67 21.47
C GLN A 427 0.93 3.33 21.76
N THR A 428 1.68 2.39 22.33
CA THR A 428 1.14 1.19 22.99
C THR A 428 1.75 1.05 24.39
N ASP A 429 1.37 0.02 25.15
CA ASP A 429 2.01 -0.29 26.43
C ASP A 429 3.50 -0.65 26.28
N ASP A 430 3.93 -1.09 25.08
CA ASP A 430 5.26 -1.65 24.82
C ASP A 430 6.19 -0.67 24.07
N ILE A 431 5.64 0.36 23.42
CA ILE A 431 6.40 1.35 22.64
C ILE A 431 5.78 2.74 22.79
N THR A 432 6.58 3.70 23.20
CA THR A 432 6.16 5.08 23.42
C THR A 432 6.01 5.86 22.11
N SER A 433 5.36 7.02 22.18
CA SER A 433 5.19 7.90 21.02
C SER A 433 6.53 8.42 20.44
N LEU A 434 7.54 8.64 21.30
CA LEU A 434 8.88 9.05 20.85
C LEU A 434 9.60 7.91 20.14
N GLU A 435 9.49 6.69 20.64
CA GLU A 435 10.08 5.52 20.01
C GLU A 435 9.38 5.19 18.67
N LEU A 436 8.05 5.36 18.57
CA LEU A 436 7.35 5.25 17.28
C LEU A 436 7.77 6.33 16.29
N GLN A 437 8.09 7.55 16.77
CA GLN A 437 8.68 8.57 15.90
C GLN A 437 10.06 8.15 15.40
N GLU A 438 10.88 7.54 16.25
CA GLU A 438 12.17 6.98 15.85
C GLU A 438 12.00 5.84 14.84
N ALA A 439 11.06 4.93 15.05
CA ALA A 439 10.74 3.86 14.09
C ALA A 439 10.31 4.43 12.72
N ARG A 440 9.52 5.51 12.68
CA ARG A 440 9.18 6.20 11.42
C ARG A 440 10.40 6.81 10.72
N ARG A 441 11.33 7.37 11.47
CA ARG A 441 12.60 7.88 10.92
C ARG A 441 13.49 6.75 10.42
N LEU A 442 13.50 5.62 11.15
CA LEU A 442 14.21 4.41 10.75
C LEU A 442 13.65 3.85 9.44
N SER A 443 12.31 3.82 9.26
CA SER A 443 11.68 3.48 8.00
C SER A 443 12.18 4.35 6.84
N ARG A 444 12.21 5.67 7.02
CA ARG A 444 12.75 6.62 6.02
C ARG A 444 14.24 6.38 5.74
N LEU A 445 15.03 6.01 6.74
CA LEU A 445 16.44 5.66 6.56
C LEU A 445 16.59 4.40 5.70
N LEU A 446 15.78 3.36 5.97
CA LEU A 446 15.77 2.14 5.17
C LEU A 446 15.43 2.44 3.71
N ASP A 447 14.39 3.22 3.45
CA ASP A 447 14.01 3.64 2.10
C ASP A 447 15.08 4.46 1.41
N ALA A 448 15.71 5.38 2.15
CA ALA A 448 16.71 6.28 1.59
C ALA A 448 18.04 5.59 1.25
N TYR A 449 18.41 4.53 1.97
CA TYR A 449 19.74 3.94 1.88
C TYR A 449 19.74 2.43 1.65
N TYR A 450 18.95 1.66 2.40
CA TYR A 450 18.89 0.19 2.24
C TYR A 450 18.09 -0.22 1.00
N ASN A 451 16.93 0.37 0.78
CA ASN A 451 16.03 0.04 -0.35
C ASN A 451 16.40 0.79 -1.64
N THR A 452 17.32 1.75 -1.56
CA THR A 452 17.80 2.50 -2.73
C THR A 452 19.01 1.81 -3.35
N SER A 453 18.88 1.30 -4.58
CA SER A 453 19.90 0.50 -5.29
C SER A 453 21.29 1.14 -5.30
N ALA A 454 21.36 2.46 -5.45
CA ALA A 454 22.63 3.20 -5.44
C ALA A 454 23.43 3.04 -4.14
N TRP A 455 22.76 2.96 -2.99
CA TRP A 455 23.41 2.93 -1.68
C TRP A 455 23.32 1.56 -0.99
N GLN A 456 22.49 0.66 -1.50
CA GLN A 456 22.15 -0.61 -0.87
C GLN A 456 23.39 -1.44 -0.50
N ARG A 457 24.34 -1.62 -1.42
CA ARG A 457 25.53 -2.43 -1.19
C ARG A 457 26.36 -1.91 -0.02
N VAL A 458 26.63 -0.61 0.00
CA VAL A 458 27.43 0.01 1.07
C VAL A 458 26.67 -0.02 2.40
N THR A 459 25.37 0.31 2.38
CA THR A 459 24.53 0.31 3.58
C THR A 459 24.44 -1.08 4.21
N ARG A 460 24.26 -2.14 3.41
CA ARG A 460 24.25 -3.52 3.92
C ARG A 460 25.55 -3.90 4.58
N ARG A 461 26.67 -3.55 3.97
CA ARG A 461 28.00 -3.85 4.55
C ARG A 461 28.20 -3.10 5.86
N LEU A 462 27.79 -1.85 5.96
CA LEU A 462 27.84 -1.08 7.20
C LEU A 462 26.96 -1.71 8.29
N ILE A 463 25.74 -2.10 7.96
CA ILE A 463 24.84 -2.79 8.91
C ILE A 463 25.44 -4.10 9.41
N LEU A 464 26.08 -4.88 8.55
CA LEU A 464 26.61 -6.20 8.91
C LEU A 464 27.94 -6.16 9.67
N ASN A 465 28.76 -5.13 9.45
CA ASN A 465 30.12 -5.11 9.98
C ASN A 465 30.34 -4.06 11.07
N GLU A 466 29.45 -3.07 11.18
CA GLU A 466 29.64 -1.95 12.13
C GLU A 466 28.52 -1.96 13.17
N ALA A 467 28.90 -2.26 14.41
CA ALA A 467 27.94 -2.31 15.51
C ALA A 467 27.20 -0.97 15.66
N ASP A 468 25.89 -1.05 15.90
CA ASP A 468 25.00 0.10 16.12
C ASP A 468 24.97 1.10 14.95
N PHE A 469 25.38 0.72 13.74
CA PHE A 469 25.43 1.64 12.60
C PHE A 469 24.09 2.34 12.39
N LEU A 470 22.98 1.60 12.37
CA LEU A 470 21.64 2.19 12.15
C LEU A 470 21.29 3.25 13.19
N HIS A 471 21.48 2.95 14.49
CA HIS A 471 21.22 3.90 15.57
C HIS A 471 22.07 5.16 15.47
N ARG A 472 23.38 5.00 15.22
CA ARG A 472 24.31 6.13 15.14
C ARG A 472 24.06 6.99 13.91
N PHE A 473 23.81 6.36 12.75
CA PHE A 473 23.57 7.09 11.53
C PHE A 473 22.20 7.77 11.55
N LEU A 474 21.16 7.11 12.08
CA LEU A 474 19.85 7.73 12.27
C LEU A 474 19.95 8.96 13.20
N ARG A 475 20.67 8.84 14.31
CA ARG A 475 20.93 9.97 15.22
C ARG A 475 21.62 11.12 14.51
N TYR A 476 22.69 10.83 13.74
CA TYR A 476 23.39 11.85 12.94
C TYR A 476 22.44 12.59 12.01
N LEU A 477 21.60 11.87 11.26
CA LEU A 477 20.64 12.46 10.35
C LEU A 477 19.53 13.27 11.08
N THR A 478 19.16 12.83 12.28
CA THR A 478 18.13 13.48 13.11
C THR A 478 18.68 14.77 13.74
N ASP A 479 19.85 14.73 14.35
CA ASP A 479 20.47 15.88 15.04
C ASP A 479 20.76 17.04 14.08
N HIS A 480 20.98 16.73 12.79
CA HIS A 480 21.18 17.71 11.73
C HIS A 480 19.90 18.04 10.94
N ASN A 481 18.74 17.51 11.36
CA ASN A 481 17.44 17.72 10.73
C ASN A 481 17.39 17.32 9.23
N TYR A 482 18.12 16.27 8.85
CA TYR A 482 18.15 15.77 7.48
C TYR A 482 17.05 14.74 7.20
N ILE A 483 16.79 13.82 8.16
CA ILE A 483 15.90 12.67 7.92
C ILE A 483 14.43 13.07 7.70
N ASP A 484 14.00 14.17 8.28
CA ASP A 484 12.62 14.66 8.19
C ASP A 484 12.39 15.57 6.96
N GLN A 485 13.42 15.77 6.10
CA GLN A 485 13.36 16.57 4.88
C GLN A 485 13.47 15.70 3.63
N PRO A 486 12.80 16.06 2.53
CA PRO A 486 13.02 15.42 1.23
C PRO A 486 14.49 15.57 0.79
N MET A 487 15.14 14.46 0.45
CA MET A 487 16.53 14.43 0.02
C MET A 487 16.65 13.88 -1.40
N SER A 488 17.38 14.60 -2.27
CA SER A 488 17.79 14.06 -3.57
C SER A 488 18.73 12.86 -3.40
N LEU A 489 18.82 12.03 -4.44
CA LEU A 489 19.75 10.89 -4.45
C LEU A 489 21.20 11.33 -4.21
N GLU A 490 21.63 12.43 -4.85
CA GLU A 490 22.94 13.05 -4.65
C GLU A 490 23.15 13.44 -3.17
N ARG A 491 22.17 14.12 -2.56
CA ARG A 491 22.27 14.55 -1.16
C ARG A 491 22.40 13.39 -0.18
N ARG A 492 21.69 12.30 -0.43
CA ARG A 492 21.82 11.07 0.37
C ARG A 492 23.25 10.52 0.31
N GLY A 493 23.84 10.45 -0.88
CA GLY A 493 25.23 10.00 -1.05
C GLY A 493 26.26 10.92 -0.38
N GLU A 494 26.08 12.25 -0.48
CA GLU A 494 26.95 13.20 0.24
C GLU A 494 26.93 12.99 1.76
N LEU A 495 25.73 12.83 2.35
CA LEU A 495 25.59 12.63 3.80
C LEU A 495 26.18 11.29 4.25
N LEU A 496 25.94 10.22 3.49
CA LEU A 496 26.54 8.90 3.78
C LEU A 496 28.07 8.97 3.70
N TYR A 497 28.62 9.65 2.68
CA TYR A 497 30.06 9.85 2.53
C TYR A 497 30.65 10.64 3.71
N LEU A 498 30.05 11.77 4.08
CA LEU A 498 30.55 12.60 5.19
C LEU A 498 30.55 11.82 6.51
N TYR A 499 29.48 11.08 6.76
CA TYR A 499 29.38 10.23 7.94
C TYR A 499 30.42 9.11 7.93
N CYS A 500 30.58 8.39 6.81
CA CYS A 500 31.59 7.35 6.68
C CYS A 500 33.00 7.91 6.82
N ARG A 501 33.33 9.06 6.22
CA ARG A 501 34.65 9.69 6.32
C ARG A 501 35.03 9.98 7.76
N GLU A 502 34.07 10.37 8.60
CA GLU A 502 34.33 10.69 10.01
C GLU A 502 34.39 9.45 10.90
N HIS A 503 33.50 8.48 10.70
CA HIS A 503 33.32 7.35 11.63
C HIS A 503 33.84 6.02 11.09
N TYR A 504 33.84 5.82 9.76
CA TYR A 504 34.19 4.58 9.07
C TYR A 504 34.99 4.86 7.78
N PRO A 505 36.21 5.40 7.87
CA PRO A 505 36.95 5.91 6.68
C PRO A 505 37.11 4.92 5.54
N SER A 506 37.23 3.61 5.83
CA SER A 506 37.32 2.56 4.82
C SER A 506 36.10 2.48 3.90
N TYR A 507 34.92 2.88 4.37
CA TYR A 507 33.70 2.89 3.56
C TYR A 507 33.51 4.18 2.76
N ALA A 508 34.22 5.26 3.06
CA ALA A 508 34.08 6.52 2.33
C ALA A 508 34.38 6.35 0.84
N THR A 509 35.44 5.60 0.49
CA THR A 509 35.77 5.25 -0.89
C THR A 509 34.67 4.44 -1.56
N GLU A 510 34.06 3.49 -0.83
CA GLU A 510 32.95 2.69 -1.37
C GLU A 510 31.72 3.52 -1.70
N VAL A 511 31.41 4.54 -0.89
CA VAL A 511 30.32 5.50 -1.20
C VAL A 511 30.63 6.27 -2.48
N THR A 512 31.89 6.70 -2.68
CA THR A 512 32.32 7.36 -3.91
C THR A 512 32.17 6.46 -5.12
N LEU A 513 32.55 5.18 -5.01
CA LEU A 513 32.39 4.18 -6.06
C LEU A 513 30.92 3.94 -6.38
N ALA A 514 30.08 3.77 -5.36
CA ALA A 514 28.63 3.59 -5.52
C ALA A 514 27.97 4.79 -6.20
N TRP A 515 28.42 6.01 -5.90
CA TRP A 515 27.99 7.24 -6.58
C TRP A 515 28.27 7.19 -8.09
N ILE A 516 29.46 6.74 -8.47
CA ILE A 516 29.87 6.64 -9.89
C ILE A 516 29.07 5.53 -10.58
N GLU A 517 28.95 4.37 -9.92
CA GLU A 517 28.20 3.23 -10.43
C GLU A 517 26.71 3.53 -10.66
N ALA A 518 26.14 4.39 -9.84
CA ALA A 518 24.77 4.90 -10.00
C ALA A 518 24.60 5.95 -11.13
N GLY A 519 25.65 6.25 -11.87
CA GLY A 519 25.61 7.21 -12.99
C GLY A 519 25.52 8.68 -12.57
N MET A 520 25.81 9.00 -11.33
CA MET A 520 25.77 10.37 -10.85
C MET A 520 27.01 11.19 -11.28
N SER A 521 26.87 12.52 -11.25
CA SER A 521 27.90 13.44 -11.77
C SER A 521 29.27 13.25 -11.14
N LEU A 522 30.29 12.92 -11.94
CA LEU A 522 31.68 12.84 -11.49
C LEU A 522 32.20 14.13 -10.89
N LYS A 523 31.72 15.30 -11.37
CA LYS A 523 32.16 16.61 -10.87
C LYS A 523 31.68 16.89 -9.46
N LYS A 524 30.51 16.32 -9.10
CA LYS A 524 29.87 16.51 -7.80
C LYS A 524 30.16 15.36 -6.82
N ARG A 525 30.93 14.33 -7.23
CA ARG A 525 31.19 13.18 -6.38
C ARG A 525 31.78 13.59 -5.03
N PRO A 526 31.33 13.01 -3.95
CA PRO A 526 31.94 13.23 -2.63
C PRO A 526 33.27 12.46 -2.60
N ALA A 527 34.39 13.18 -2.61
CA ALA A 527 35.73 12.59 -2.50
C ALA A 527 36.76 13.65 -2.20
N GLU A 528 37.64 13.40 -1.25
CA GLU A 528 38.83 14.19 -0.99
C GLU A 528 40.04 13.47 -1.59
N GLY A 529 40.86 14.20 -2.35
CA GLY A 529 42.10 13.68 -2.92
C GLY A 529 41.98 12.69 -4.08
N VAL A 530 40.78 12.27 -4.43
CA VAL A 530 40.56 11.30 -5.51
C VAL A 530 40.67 12.00 -6.86
N LYS A 531 41.56 11.53 -7.72
CA LYS A 531 41.79 12.05 -9.07
C LYS A 531 41.18 11.12 -10.12
N THR A 532 40.58 11.70 -11.14
CA THR A 532 40.10 10.95 -12.32
C THR A 532 40.99 11.27 -13.51
N LYS A 533 41.33 10.27 -14.30
CA LYS A 533 42.11 10.41 -15.54
C LYS A 533 41.45 9.57 -16.64
N HIS A 534 41.51 10.04 -17.87
CA HIS A 534 41.16 9.26 -19.07
C HIS A 534 42.38 8.51 -19.56
N ILE A 535 42.48 7.22 -19.30
CA ILE A 535 43.59 6.35 -19.67
C ILE A 535 43.00 5.00 -20.08
N GLN A 536 43.63 4.29 -21.00
CA GLN A 536 43.26 2.92 -21.39
C GLN A 536 43.74 1.94 -20.29
N PRO A 537 42.92 0.95 -19.87
CA PRO A 537 43.36 -0.09 -18.96
C PRO A 537 44.36 -1.01 -19.65
N SER A 538 45.33 -1.50 -18.89
CA SER A 538 46.26 -2.53 -19.35
C SER A 538 45.68 -3.93 -19.11
N GLU A 539 46.33 -4.99 -19.68
CA GLU A 539 45.97 -6.41 -19.48
C GLU A 539 46.03 -6.89 -18.00
N GLU A 540 46.62 -6.09 -17.13
CA GLU A 540 46.74 -6.38 -15.69
C GLU A 540 45.45 -6.11 -14.89
N TRP A 541 44.42 -5.60 -15.53
CA TRP A 541 43.17 -5.25 -14.86
C TRP A 541 42.12 -6.36 -14.94
N THR A 542 41.39 -6.56 -13.87
CA THR A 542 40.27 -7.50 -13.78
C THR A 542 38.97 -6.75 -13.91
N VAL A 543 38.15 -7.14 -14.88
CA VAL A 543 36.78 -6.63 -15.02
C VAL A 543 35.93 -7.21 -13.89
N ILE A 544 35.25 -6.36 -13.14
CA ILE A 544 34.38 -6.75 -12.04
C ILE A 544 32.95 -6.93 -12.55
N TYR A 545 32.48 -6.01 -13.38
CA TYR A 545 31.18 -6.11 -14.05
C TYR A 545 31.16 -5.25 -15.32
N GLY A 546 30.19 -5.53 -16.19
CA GLY A 546 30.04 -4.90 -17.50
C GLY A 546 30.98 -5.47 -18.56
N GLU A 547 30.78 -5.03 -19.79
CA GLU A 547 31.61 -5.37 -20.94
C GLU A 547 32.44 -4.16 -21.34
N TYR A 548 33.74 -4.37 -21.60
CA TYR A 548 34.62 -3.34 -22.11
C TYR A 548 34.51 -3.28 -23.63
N ASP A 549 34.19 -2.11 -24.14
CA ASP A 549 34.26 -1.77 -25.57
C ASP A 549 35.33 -0.69 -25.77
N GLU A 550 36.22 -0.85 -26.75
CA GLU A 550 37.26 0.11 -27.07
C GLU A 550 36.73 1.52 -27.41
N ALA A 551 35.47 1.61 -27.81
CA ALA A 551 34.78 2.89 -28.04
C ALA A 551 34.36 3.62 -26.75
N MET A 552 34.41 2.96 -25.60
CA MET A 552 34.05 3.57 -24.32
C MET A 552 35.08 4.59 -23.87
N ARG A 553 34.58 5.70 -23.31
CA ARG A 553 35.43 6.63 -22.56
C ARG A 553 35.75 6.03 -21.19
N LEU A 554 37.00 5.89 -20.88
CA LEU A 554 37.45 5.38 -19.60
C LEU A 554 37.86 6.49 -18.64
N CYS A 555 37.52 6.29 -17.38
CA CYS A 555 37.88 7.19 -16.29
C CYS A 555 38.56 6.39 -15.18
N PHE A 556 39.75 6.82 -14.76
CA PHE A 556 40.48 6.23 -13.66
C PHE A 556 40.22 7.00 -12.38
N LEU A 557 39.93 6.27 -11.29
CA LEU A 557 39.73 6.80 -9.95
C LEU A 557 40.82 6.24 -9.05
N ALA A 558 41.73 7.08 -8.57
CA ALA A 558 42.71 6.68 -7.55
C ALA A 558 42.14 6.88 -6.16
N THR A 559 42.32 5.91 -5.26
CA THR A 559 41.99 6.06 -3.85
C THR A 559 43.12 6.75 -3.06
N PRO A 560 42.85 7.29 -1.88
CA PRO A 560 43.91 7.84 -1.01
C PRO A 560 45.01 6.81 -0.65
N GLU A 561 44.64 5.53 -0.59
CA GLU A 561 45.54 4.41 -0.26
C GLU A 561 46.40 3.98 -1.47
N GLY A 562 46.16 4.52 -2.65
CA GLY A 562 46.93 4.26 -3.86
C GLY A 562 46.34 3.22 -4.79
N ASP A 563 45.22 2.60 -4.42
CA ASP A 563 44.49 1.71 -5.28
C ASP A 563 43.81 2.47 -6.42
N GLY A 564 43.45 1.77 -7.48
CA GLY A 564 42.81 2.39 -8.64
C GLY A 564 41.68 1.58 -9.23
N TYR A 565 40.65 2.30 -9.63
CA TYR A 565 39.45 1.73 -10.26
C TYR A 565 39.20 2.38 -11.60
N TRP A 566 38.78 1.58 -12.57
CA TRP A 566 38.42 2.03 -13.90
C TRP A 566 36.91 1.96 -14.11
N PHE A 567 36.37 2.98 -14.76
CA PHE A 567 34.97 3.03 -15.16
C PHE A 567 34.86 3.39 -16.64
N GLY A 568 34.02 2.68 -17.37
CA GLY A 568 33.62 3.03 -18.73
C GLY A 568 32.30 3.78 -18.73
N TYR A 569 32.16 4.73 -19.68
CA TYR A 569 30.95 5.50 -19.88
C TYR A 569 30.50 5.41 -21.32
N ASP A 570 29.20 5.22 -21.54
CA ASP A 570 28.61 5.39 -22.85
C ASP A 570 28.66 6.87 -23.23
N SER A 571 29.33 7.18 -24.34
CA SER A 571 29.50 8.55 -24.85
C SER A 571 28.26 9.12 -25.53
N THR A 572 27.24 8.30 -25.77
CA THR A 572 26.00 8.70 -26.46
C THR A 572 24.96 9.28 -25.54
N THR A 573 24.98 8.94 -24.26
CA THR A 573 24.09 9.50 -23.26
C THR A 573 24.71 10.75 -22.64
N GLN A 574 23.96 11.85 -22.60
CA GLN A 574 24.42 13.08 -21.94
C GLN A 574 24.60 12.93 -20.41
N CYS A 575 24.10 11.85 -19.84
CA CYS A 575 24.34 11.44 -18.45
C CYS A 575 25.39 10.34 -18.45
N PRO A 576 26.53 10.47 -17.73
CA PRO A 576 27.50 9.41 -17.61
C PRO A 576 26.88 8.24 -16.83
N MET A 577 26.64 7.12 -17.50
CA MET A 577 26.27 5.86 -16.86
C MET A 577 27.48 4.92 -16.93
N PRO A 578 28.02 4.45 -15.77
CA PRO A 578 29.14 3.53 -15.77
C PRO A 578 28.68 2.17 -16.30
N VAL A 579 29.27 1.76 -17.41
CA VAL A 579 28.98 0.46 -18.06
C VAL A 579 30.06 -0.58 -17.80
N PHE A 580 31.17 -0.17 -17.17
CA PHE A 580 32.33 -1.01 -16.95
C PHE A 580 33.06 -0.59 -15.67
N ARG A 581 33.51 -1.57 -14.90
CA ARG A 581 34.41 -1.40 -13.76
C ARG A 581 35.50 -2.46 -13.78
N ALA A 582 36.73 -2.05 -13.59
CA ALA A 582 37.86 -2.96 -13.44
C ALA A 582 38.78 -2.52 -12.30
N GLU A 583 39.45 -3.47 -11.67
CA GLU A 583 40.44 -3.26 -10.61
C GLU A 583 41.80 -3.82 -11.01
N SER A 584 42.88 -3.25 -10.49
CA SER A 584 44.22 -3.79 -10.66
C SER A 584 44.32 -5.20 -10.06
N LYS A 585 44.91 -6.17 -10.77
CA LYS A 585 45.11 -7.54 -10.30
C LYS A 585 45.97 -7.66 -9.02
N GLY A 586 46.63 -6.57 -8.60
CA GLY A 586 47.46 -6.48 -7.39
C GLY A 586 46.77 -5.94 -6.14
N SER A 587 45.51 -5.50 -6.23
CA SER A 587 44.77 -4.83 -5.14
C SER A 587 43.83 -5.76 -4.35
N ARG A 588 44.21 -7.03 -4.16
CA ARG A 588 43.50 -7.96 -3.25
C ARG A 588 44.32 -8.27 -2.02
#